data_65a5bf7f5da161aee172a26bb908986a
#
_entry.id   65a5bf7f5da161aee172a26bb908986a
#
_cell.length_a   1.000
_cell.length_b   1.000
_cell.length_c   1.000
_cell.angle_alpha   90.00
_cell.angle_beta   90.00
_cell.angle_gamma   90.00
#
_symmetry.space_group_name_H-M   'P 1'
#
loop_
_entity.id
_entity.type
_entity.pdbx_description
1 polymer ?
#
loop_
_entity_poly.entity_id
_entity_poly.type
_entity_poly.pdbx_seq_one_letter_code
_entity_poly.pdbx_strand_id
1 'polypeptide(L)'
;MMLGMPLVLRIAPILFALVLWPHDSAAQNSAAGARSGRIEPPAATQGAAVPEIIRDLSRLPPRTARTRERILDAARAGDLEKLLIVMQMNETVPVFSFGSEKDPIALWKAIYPASDGLEILAILIQVLETGFVHVHKGTPQEMYVWPYFAHVPLKQLTAEQKVELFRLATGSDYKKMKEFGAYIFYRVGIAPDGVWHFFVAGD
;
A
#
# COMPACT_ATOMS: atom_id res chain seq x y z
N MET A 1 37.75 31.01 10.32
CA MET A 1 37.72 30.41 8.99
C MET A 1 37.53 28.89 9.19
N MET A 2 36.28 28.42 9.34
CA MET A 2 35.98 27.02 9.53
C MET A 2 35.00 26.63 8.43
N LEU A 3 35.45 25.76 7.53
CA LEU A 3 34.66 25.21 6.43
C LEU A 3 33.66 24.17 6.99
N GLY A 4 32.39 24.40 6.77
CA GLY A 4 31.32 23.41 7.02
C GLY A 4 31.33 22.36 5.91
N MET A 5 31.49 21.09 6.28
CA MET A 5 31.29 19.95 5.39
C MET A 5 29.79 19.65 5.24
N PRO A 6 29.30 19.36 4.02
CA PRO A 6 27.92 18.92 3.84
C PRO A 6 27.75 17.48 4.33
N LEU A 7 26.73 17.28 5.13
CA LEU A 7 26.27 15.96 5.60
C LEU A 7 25.63 15.19 4.44
N VAL A 8 26.36 14.24 3.88
CA VAL A 8 25.84 13.33 2.86
C VAL A 8 25.00 12.25 3.55
N LEU A 9 23.69 12.33 3.40
CA LEU A 9 22.74 11.34 3.86
C LEU A 9 22.96 10.00 3.09
N ARG A 10 23.61 9.04 3.74
CA ARG A 10 23.79 7.69 3.21
C ARG A 10 22.54 6.87 3.49
N ILE A 11 21.75 6.62 2.46
CA ILE A 11 20.67 5.63 2.48
C ILE A 11 21.35 4.25 2.48
N ALA A 12 21.17 3.49 3.55
CA ALA A 12 21.66 2.12 3.65
C ALA A 12 20.89 1.19 2.72
N PRO A 13 21.56 0.32 1.94
CA PRO A 13 20.87 -0.68 1.14
C PRO A 13 20.38 -1.81 2.05
N ILE A 14 19.11 -2.16 1.92
CA ILE A 14 18.53 -3.37 2.53
C ILE A 14 19.15 -4.57 1.81
N LEU A 15 20.04 -5.27 2.50
CA LEU A 15 20.64 -6.52 2.05
C LEU A 15 19.60 -7.65 2.19
N PHE A 16 19.15 -8.16 1.05
CA PHE A 16 18.44 -9.44 0.97
C PHE A 16 19.44 -10.57 1.23
N ALA A 17 19.35 -11.24 2.36
CA ALA A 17 20.13 -12.44 2.67
C ALA A 17 19.52 -13.62 1.91
N LEU A 18 20.25 -14.11 0.91
CA LEU A 18 19.98 -15.39 0.25
C LEU A 18 20.40 -16.52 1.18
N VAL A 19 19.43 -17.25 1.74
CA VAL A 19 19.69 -18.47 2.48
C VAL A 19 19.78 -19.63 1.48
N LEU A 20 21.01 -20.13 1.26
CA LEU A 20 21.30 -21.37 0.51
C LEU A 20 21.03 -22.58 1.43
N TRP A 21 20.07 -23.41 1.07
CA TRP A 21 19.88 -24.72 1.65
C TRP A 21 20.62 -25.79 0.83
N PRO A 22 21.28 -26.77 1.48
CA PRO A 22 21.97 -27.85 0.80
C PRO A 22 20.97 -28.88 0.25
N HIS A 23 21.26 -29.35 -0.96
CA HIS A 23 20.55 -30.42 -1.62
C HIS A 23 21.06 -31.76 -1.06
N ASP A 24 20.16 -32.59 -0.56
CA ASP A 24 20.40 -34.01 -0.43
C ASP A 24 19.47 -34.80 -1.34
N SER A 25 20.10 -35.60 -2.19
CA SER A 25 19.47 -36.48 -3.17
C SER A 25 19.31 -37.87 -2.60
N ALA A 26 18.12 -38.43 -2.57
CA ALA A 26 17.93 -39.88 -2.66
C ALA A 26 16.47 -40.25 -3.05
N ALA A 27 16.40 -40.84 -4.08
CA ALA A 27 15.58 -41.75 -4.89
C ALA A 27 14.26 -42.36 -4.34
N GLN A 28 13.32 -42.41 -5.28
CA GLN A 28 12.43 -43.49 -5.75
C GLN A 28 10.98 -43.58 -5.27
N ASN A 29 10.15 -43.39 -6.30
CA ASN A 29 8.91 -44.11 -6.69
C ASN A 29 7.73 -44.31 -5.71
N SER A 30 6.61 -43.68 -6.03
CA SER A 30 5.40 -44.36 -6.48
C SER A 30 4.27 -43.37 -6.79
N ALA A 31 3.51 -43.65 -7.83
CA ALA A 31 2.44 -42.88 -8.42
C ALA A 31 1.24 -42.68 -7.47
N ALA A 32 0.74 -41.47 -7.38
CA ALA A 32 -0.70 -41.13 -7.32
C ALA A 32 -0.85 -39.59 -7.31
N GLY A 33 -1.66 -39.08 -8.21
CA GLY A 33 -1.81 -37.66 -8.55
C GLY A 33 -2.12 -36.76 -7.37
N ALA A 34 -1.18 -35.95 -7.01
CA ALA A 34 -1.40 -34.71 -6.27
C ALA A 34 -1.04 -33.54 -7.20
N ARG A 35 -2.05 -32.82 -7.66
CA ARG A 35 -1.87 -31.58 -8.41
C ARG A 35 -1.09 -30.61 -7.53
N SER A 36 0.19 -30.41 -7.86
CA SER A 36 1.00 -29.32 -7.32
C SER A 36 0.29 -28.01 -7.67
N GLY A 37 -0.39 -27.43 -6.69
CA GLY A 37 -0.94 -26.09 -6.77
C GLY A 37 0.20 -25.09 -6.84
N ARG A 38 0.73 -24.85 -8.03
CA ARG A 38 1.50 -23.66 -8.34
C ARG A 38 0.56 -22.50 -8.09
N ILE A 39 0.79 -21.71 -7.04
CA ILE A 39 0.15 -20.40 -6.88
C ILE A 39 0.76 -19.55 -7.99
N GLU A 40 0.08 -19.52 -9.15
CA GLU A 40 0.35 -18.49 -10.15
C GLU A 40 -0.03 -17.16 -9.52
N PRO A 41 0.82 -16.11 -9.65
CA PRO A 41 0.38 -14.76 -9.32
C PRO A 41 -0.92 -14.51 -10.08
N PRO A 42 -1.92 -13.84 -9.51
CA PRO A 42 -3.18 -13.57 -10.18
C PRO A 42 -2.84 -12.92 -11.52
N ALA A 43 -3.13 -13.63 -12.61
CA ALA A 43 -2.94 -13.12 -13.96
C ALA A 43 -3.62 -11.75 -13.99
N ALA A 44 -2.86 -10.72 -14.29
CA ALA A 44 -3.41 -9.40 -14.57
C ALA A 44 -4.55 -9.64 -15.55
N THR A 45 -5.78 -9.39 -15.11
CA THR A 45 -7.00 -9.71 -15.87
C THR A 45 -6.92 -8.92 -17.17
N GLN A 46 -6.43 -9.56 -18.21
CA GLN A 46 -6.37 -8.97 -19.54
C GLN A 46 -7.81 -8.75 -19.98
N GLY A 47 -8.26 -7.50 -19.97
CA GLY A 47 -9.57 -7.11 -20.46
C GLY A 47 -10.48 -6.38 -19.48
N ALA A 48 -10.13 -6.21 -18.19
CA ALA A 48 -10.90 -5.34 -17.32
C ALA A 48 -10.71 -3.88 -17.76
N ALA A 49 -11.81 -3.17 -18.02
CA ALA A 49 -11.76 -1.75 -18.35
C ALA A 49 -11.04 -0.99 -17.21
N VAL A 50 -10.14 -0.08 -17.59
CA VAL A 50 -9.46 0.79 -16.60
C VAL A 50 -10.53 1.54 -15.82
N PRO A 51 -10.55 1.47 -14.48
CA PRO A 51 -11.59 2.12 -13.70
C PRO A 51 -11.52 3.64 -13.84
N GLU A 52 -12.67 4.28 -13.72
CA GLU A 52 -12.78 5.74 -13.70
C GLU A 52 -11.99 6.32 -12.53
N ILE A 53 -11.12 7.28 -12.82
CA ILE A 53 -10.40 8.05 -11.79
C ILE A 53 -11.33 9.12 -11.27
N ILE A 54 -11.65 9.07 -9.97
CA ILE A 54 -12.57 9.98 -9.31
C ILE A 54 -11.75 10.93 -8.43
N ARG A 55 -12.02 12.24 -8.54
CA ARG A 55 -11.40 13.29 -7.70
C ARG A 55 -12.45 14.03 -6.87
N ASP A 56 -13.70 13.94 -7.28
CA ASP A 56 -14.82 14.55 -6.60
C ASP A 56 -15.23 13.73 -5.37
N LEU A 57 -14.90 14.24 -4.18
CA LEU A 57 -15.19 13.60 -2.90
C LEU A 57 -16.69 13.51 -2.60
N SER A 58 -17.53 14.34 -3.25
CA SER A 58 -19.00 14.26 -3.08
C SER A 58 -19.58 12.94 -3.60
N ARG A 59 -18.84 12.23 -4.43
CA ARG A 59 -19.20 10.90 -4.94
C ARG A 59 -18.94 9.75 -3.96
N LEU A 60 -18.33 10.03 -2.81
CA LEU A 60 -18.15 9.04 -1.74
C LEU A 60 -19.46 8.84 -0.97
N PRO A 61 -19.81 7.59 -0.59
CA PRO A 61 -20.86 7.36 0.38
C PRO A 61 -20.57 8.10 1.70
N PRO A 62 -21.60 8.58 2.40
CA PRO A 62 -21.40 9.36 3.62
C PRO A 62 -20.59 8.65 4.71
N ARG A 63 -20.67 7.33 4.79
CA ARG A 63 -19.89 6.52 5.76
C ARG A 63 -18.42 6.44 5.35
N THR A 64 -18.13 6.18 4.08
CA THR A 64 -16.77 6.16 3.51
C THR A 64 -16.10 7.53 3.69
N ALA A 65 -16.80 8.63 3.37
CA ALA A 65 -16.31 9.98 3.55
C ALA A 65 -15.97 10.28 5.02
N ARG A 66 -16.83 9.90 5.97
CA ARG A 66 -16.56 10.06 7.41
C ARG A 66 -15.35 9.28 7.90
N THR A 67 -15.17 8.03 7.45
CA THR A 67 -13.99 7.24 7.81
C THR A 67 -12.72 7.89 7.28
N ARG A 68 -12.71 8.31 6.00
CA ARG A 68 -11.60 9.04 5.40
C ARG A 68 -11.23 10.29 6.20
N GLU A 69 -12.21 11.13 6.60
CA GLU A 69 -11.93 12.34 7.38
C GLU A 69 -11.38 12.02 8.78
N ARG A 70 -11.91 11.01 9.48
CA ARG A 70 -11.36 10.57 10.78
C ARG A 70 -9.89 10.14 10.67
N ILE A 71 -9.55 9.39 9.60
CA ILE A 71 -8.17 8.99 9.33
C ILE A 71 -7.29 10.23 9.12
N LEU A 72 -7.75 11.17 8.28
CA LEU A 72 -7.02 12.42 8.02
C LEU A 72 -6.86 13.30 9.25
N ASP A 73 -7.89 13.40 10.10
CA ASP A 73 -7.84 14.16 11.35
C ASP A 73 -6.80 13.60 12.32
N ALA A 74 -6.75 12.26 12.46
CA ALA A 74 -5.73 11.60 13.28
C ALA A 74 -4.32 11.81 12.70
N ALA A 75 -4.17 11.64 11.39
CA ALA A 75 -2.90 11.78 10.72
C ALA A 75 -2.37 13.23 10.76
N ARG A 76 -3.22 14.22 10.50
CA ARG A 76 -2.85 15.66 10.57
C ARG A 76 -2.53 16.12 11.98
N ALA A 77 -3.11 15.48 12.99
CA ALA A 77 -2.77 15.73 14.39
C ALA A 77 -1.38 15.18 14.78
N GLY A 78 -0.75 14.36 13.94
CA GLY A 78 0.50 13.69 14.28
C GLY A 78 0.35 12.63 15.38
N ASP A 79 -0.83 12.02 15.50
CA ASP A 79 -1.22 11.20 16.63
C ASP A 79 -1.50 9.74 16.19
N LEU A 80 -0.50 8.88 16.41
CA LEU A 80 -0.56 7.44 16.08
C LEU A 80 -1.60 6.71 16.93
N GLU A 81 -1.77 7.10 18.21
CA GLU A 81 -2.76 6.49 19.10
C GLU A 81 -4.18 6.84 18.65
N LYS A 82 -4.41 8.08 18.23
CA LYS A 82 -5.68 8.49 17.65
C LYS A 82 -5.98 7.72 16.35
N LEU A 83 -4.95 7.47 15.52
CA LEU A 83 -5.11 6.63 14.34
C LEU A 83 -5.47 5.20 14.70
N LEU A 84 -4.82 4.62 15.73
CA LEU A 84 -5.14 3.29 16.23
C LEU A 84 -6.61 3.21 16.70
N ILE A 85 -7.11 4.23 17.39
CA ILE A 85 -8.53 4.29 17.78
C ILE A 85 -9.43 4.25 16.53
N VAL A 86 -9.09 4.99 15.47
CA VAL A 86 -9.86 4.94 14.21
C VAL A 86 -9.83 3.55 13.58
N MET A 87 -8.68 2.85 13.61
CA MET A 87 -8.57 1.46 13.14
C MET A 87 -9.45 0.51 13.95
N GLN A 88 -9.52 0.69 15.25
CA GLN A 88 -10.31 -0.14 16.18
C GLN A 88 -11.83 0.16 16.14
N MET A 89 -12.26 1.22 15.46
CA MET A 89 -13.70 1.49 15.24
C MET A 89 -14.37 0.50 14.27
N ASN A 90 -13.59 -0.29 13.55
CA ASN A 90 -14.08 -1.39 12.73
C ASN A 90 -14.27 -2.66 13.61
N GLU A 91 -15.08 -3.61 13.16
CA GLU A 91 -15.18 -4.93 13.79
C GLU A 91 -13.83 -5.67 13.78
N THR A 92 -13.03 -5.46 12.74
CA THR A 92 -11.67 -5.98 12.61
C THR A 92 -10.71 -4.86 12.28
N VAL A 93 -9.50 -4.90 12.86
CA VAL A 93 -8.44 -3.95 12.53
C VAL A 93 -8.10 -4.06 11.04
N PRO A 94 -7.96 -2.92 10.32
CA PRO A 94 -7.55 -2.95 8.92
C PRO A 94 -6.23 -3.69 8.72
N VAL A 95 -6.08 -4.37 7.59
CA VAL A 95 -4.80 -4.97 7.22
C VAL A 95 -3.78 -3.84 7.02
N PHE A 96 -2.69 -3.85 7.80
CA PHE A 96 -1.61 -2.86 7.74
C PHE A 96 -0.25 -3.49 7.40
N SER A 97 -0.20 -4.82 7.39
CA SER A 97 0.97 -5.61 7.01
C SER A 97 0.55 -6.95 6.42
N PHE A 98 1.34 -7.50 5.52
CA PHE A 98 1.22 -8.88 5.04
C PHE A 98 2.01 -9.86 5.91
N GLY A 99 2.73 -9.37 6.93
CA GLY A 99 3.45 -10.17 7.92
C GLY A 99 2.58 -10.62 9.09
N SER A 100 3.23 -11.11 10.14
CA SER A 100 2.59 -11.58 11.37
C SER A 100 2.36 -10.49 12.43
N GLU A 101 2.70 -9.24 12.11
CA GLU A 101 2.64 -8.12 13.03
C GLU A 101 1.18 -7.80 13.42
N LYS A 102 0.96 -7.62 14.72
CA LYS A 102 -0.38 -7.32 15.28
C LYS A 102 -0.49 -5.89 15.80
N ASP A 103 0.65 -5.24 16.07
CA ASP A 103 0.71 -3.87 16.56
C ASP A 103 1.18 -2.94 15.44
N PRO A 104 0.27 -2.15 14.84
CA PRO A 104 0.63 -1.24 13.76
C PRO A 104 1.59 -0.14 14.21
N ILE A 105 1.47 0.37 15.44
CA ILE A 105 2.33 1.45 15.95
C ILE A 105 3.75 0.94 16.12
N ALA A 106 3.92 -0.23 16.74
CA ALA A 106 5.24 -0.84 16.91
C ALA A 106 5.91 -1.12 15.55
N LEU A 107 5.14 -1.62 14.57
CA LEU A 107 5.63 -1.83 13.22
C LEU A 107 6.10 -0.53 12.57
N TRP A 108 5.27 0.52 12.60
CA TRP A 108 5.61 1.78 11.94
C TRP A 108 6.81 2.49 12.59
N LYS A 109 6.94 2.40 13.93
CA LYS A 109 8.14 2.87 14.64
C LYS A 109 9.39 2.08 14.23
N ALA A 110 9.26 0.78 14.01
CA ALA A 110 10.36 -0.05 13.53
C ALA A 110 10.77 0.25 12.09
N ILE A 111 9.80 0.54 11.20
CA ILE A 111 10.05 0.89 9.80
C ILE A 111 10.62 2.32 9.67
N TYR A 112 10.11 3.25 10.48
CA TYR A 112 10.43 4.69 10.42
C TYR A 112 11.03 5.19 11.76
N PRO A 113 12.17 4.64 12.21
CA PRO A 113 12.72 4.94 13.54
C PRO A 113 13.17 6.39 13.69
N ALA A 114 13.58 7.05 12.60
CA ALA A 114 14.04 8.45 12.63
C ALA A 114 12.91 9.45 12.96
N SER A 115 11.67 9.07 12.70
CA SER A 115 10.49 9.90 12.96
C SER A 115 9.58 9.33 14.05
N ASP A 116 10.03 8.32 14.79
CA ASP A 116 9.21 7.56 15.77
C ASP A 116 7.87 7.09 15.15
N GLY A 117 7.91 6.69 13.86
CA GLY A 117 6.74 6.23 13.10
C GLY A 117 5.88 7.33 12.48
N LEU A 118 6.14 8.61 12.73
CA LEU A 118 5.28 9.71 12.22
C LEU A 118 5.27 9.83 10.69
N GLU A 119 6.30 9.33 10.03
CA GLU A 119 6.39 9.36 8.56
C GLU A 119 5.21 8.62 7.90
N ILE A 120 4.67 7.58 8.55
CA ILE A 120 3.49 6.85 8.05
C ILE A 120 2.24 7.74 7.97
N LEU A 121 2.09 8.70 8.89
CA LEU A 121 0.97 9.65 8.90
C LEU A 121 1.05 10.60 7.71
N ALA A 122 2.24 11.07 7.37
CA ALA A 122 2.45 11.90 6.19
C ALA A 122 2.14 11.12 4.90
N ILE A 123 2.57 9.86 4.82
CA ILE A 123 2.26 8.96 3.69
C ILE A 123 0.74 8.78 3.57
N LEU A 124 0.05 8.52 4.68
CA LEU A 124 -1.40 8.31 4.72
C LEU A 124 -2.17 9.55 4.24
N ILE A 125 -1.76 10.75 4.67
CA ILE A 125 -2.33 12.01 4.19
C ILE A 125 -2.15 12.12 2.68
N GLN A 126 -0.93 11.96 2.19
CA GLN A 126 -0.62 12.09 0.77
C GLN A 126 -1.41 11.10 -0.09
N VAL A 127 -1.53 9.83 0.35
CA VAL A 127 -2.33 8.80 -0.33
C VAL A 127 -3.79 9.22 -0.42
N LEU A 128 -4.41 9.61 0.69
CA LEU A 128 -5.83 9.98 0.75
C LEU A 128 -6.16 11.31 0.07
N GLU A 129 -5.18 12.17 -0.19
CA GLU A 129 -5.34 13.44 -0.93
C GLU A 129 -5.22 13.28 -2.45
N THR A 130 -4.94 12.07 -2.94
CA THR A 130 -5.00 11.76 -4.38
C THR A 130 -6.42 11.49 -4.86
N GLY A 131 -6.57 11.29 -6.17
CA GLY A 131 -7.78 10.66 -6.72
C GLY A 131 -7.93 9.19 -6.29
N PHE A 132 -9.14 8.68 -6.39
CA PHE A 132 -9.48 7.30 -6.05
C PHE A 132 -10.24 6.59 -7.17
N VAL A 133 -10.41 5.29 -7.02
CA VAL A 133 -11.24 4.45 -7.89
C VAL A 133 -12.32 3.76 -7.07
N HIS A 134 -13.44 3.44 -7.72
CA HIS A 134 -14.51 2.63 -7.17
C HIS A 134 -14.50 1.27 -7.86
N VAL A 135 -14.11 0.24 -7.13
CA VAL A 135 -13.87 -1.11 -7.67
C VAL A 135 -14.87 -2.13 -7.14
N HIS A 136 -15.04 -3.23 -7.84
CA HIS A 136 -15.88 -4.38 -7.48
C HIS A 136 -17.33 -4.00 -7.16
N LYS A 137 -17.90 -3.02 -7.86
CA LYS A 137 -19.26 -2.49 -7.65
C LYS A 137 -20.30 -3.58 -7.62
N GLY A 138 -21.16 -3.54 -6.59
CA GLY A 138 -22.25 -4.50 -6.41
C GLY A 138 -21.82 -5.90 -5.94
N THR A 139 -20.58 -6.07 -5.50
CA THR A 139 -20.07 -7.31 -4.93
C THR A 139 -19.72 -7.14 -3.44
N PRO A 140 -19.54 -8.22 -2.66
CA PRO A 140 -19.05 -8.13 -1.28
C PRO A 140 -17.66 -7.48 -1.12
N GLN A 141 -16.89 -7.37 -2.21
CA GLN A 141 -15.56 -6.75 -2.25
C GLN A 141 -15.62 -5.30 -2.75
N GLU A 142 -16.81 -4.71 -2.87
CA GLU A 142 -16.98 -3.32 -3.31
C GLU A 142 -16.20 -2.36 -2.43
N MET A 143 -15.39 -1.49 -3.06
CA MET A 143 -14.44 -0.67 -2.33
C MET A 143 -14.06 0.62 -3.06
N TYR A 144 -13.75 1.66 -2.30
CA TYR A 144 -13.08 2.88 -2.73
C TYR A 144 -11.60 2.76 -2.38
N VAL A 145 -10.71 2.87 -3.39
CA VAL A 145 -9.27 2.65 -3.22
C VAL A 145 -8.47 3.89 -3.58
N TRP A 146 -7.60 4.33 -2.67
CA TRP A 146 -6.58 5.37 -2.83
C TRP A 146 -5.18 4.77 -2.78
N PRO A 147 -4.24 5.31 -3.55
CA PRO A 147 -4.42 6.19 -4.69
C PRO A 147 -4.94 5.39 -5.90
N TYR A 148 -5.56 6.06 -6.85
CA TYR A 148 -6.04 5.40 -8.08
C TYR A 148 -4.93 4.66 -8.85
N PHE A 149 -3.66 4.99 -8.62
CA PHE A 149 -2.50 4.31 -9.22
C PHE A 149 -2.46 2.81 -8.96
N ALA A 150 -3.10 2.33 -7.88
CA ALA A 150 -3.21 0.91 -7.57
C ALA A 150 -4.03 0.12 -8.61
N HIS A 151 -4.82 0.81 -9.44
CA HIS A 151 -5.76 0.21 -10.39
C HIS A 151 -5.64 0.74 -11.82
N VAL A 152 -4.63 1.58 -12.10
CA VAL A 152 -4.40 2.10 -13.46
C VAL A 152 -3.03 1.67 -13.98
N PRO A 153 -2.88 1.39 -15.28
CA PRO A 153 -1.60 1.00 -15.85
C PRO A 153 -0.58 2.13 -15.74
N LEU A 154 0.50 1.94 -14.99
CA LEU A 154 1.54 2.96 -14.78
C LEU A 154 2.22 3.44 -16.06
N LYS A 155 2.24 2.60 -17.10
CA LYS A 155 2.83 2.93 -18.40
C LYS A 155 1.98 3.94 -19.21
N GLN A 156 0.70 4.11 -18.85
CA GLN A 156 -0.26 4.96 -19.56
C GLN A 156 -0.55 6.27 -18.81
N LEU A 157 0.16 6.57 -17.73
CA LEU A 157 -0.03 7.80 -16.97
C LEU A 157 0.29 9.04 -17.81
N THR A 158 -0.58 10.05 -17.73
CA THR A 158 -0.31 11.38 -18.31
C THR A 158 0.82 12.09 -17.56
N ALA A 159 1.27 13.23 -18.07
CA ALA A 159 2.29 14.03 -17.38
C ALA A 159 1.81 14.52 -16.03
N GLU A 160 0.56 14.98 -15.94
CA GLU A 160 -0.07 15.46 -14.70
C GLU A 160 -0.20 14.31 -13.67
N GLN A 161 -0.61 13.13 -14.11
CA GLN A 161 -0.70 11.95 -13.25
C GLN A 161 0.68 11.52 -12.72
N LYS A 162 1.73 11.64 -13.53
CA LYS A 162 3.12 11.38 -13.08
C LYS A 162 3.56 12.40 -12.04
N VAL A 163 3.23 13.69 -12.20
CA VAL A 163 3.52 14.71 -11.18
C VAL A 163 2.80 14.38 -9.87
N GLU A 164 1.55 13.94 -9.92
CA GLU A 164 0.81 13.49 -8.73
C GLU A 164 1.45 12.24 -8.10
N LEU A 165 1.85 11.25 -8.92
CA LEU A 165 2.57 10.07 -8.45
C LEU A 165 3.89 10.42 -7.73
N PHE A 166 4.64 11.38 -8.25
CA PHE A 166 5.91 11.81 -7.64
C PHE A 166 5.76 12.59 -6.33
N ARG A 167 4.54 12.91 -5.90
CA ARG A 167 4.27 13.35 -4.52
C ARG A 167 4.25 12.17 -3.54
N LEU A 168 4.00 10.94 -4.03
CA LEU A 168 3.92 9.72 -3.23
C LEU A 168 5.22 8.92 -3.25
N ALA A 169 5.90 8.89 -4.39
CA ALA A 169 7.02 7.99 -4.63
C ALA A 169 8.13 8.70 -5.39
N THR A 170 9.37 8.25 -5.22
CA THR A 170 10.52 8.79 -5.95
C THR A 170 10.56 8.28 -7.40
N GLY A 171 11.39 8.92 -8.24
CA GLY A 171 11.65 8.42 -9.60
C GLY A 171 12.27 7.02 -9.62
N SER A 172 13.06 6.66 -8.59
CA SER A 172 13.61 5.32 -8.40
C SER A 172 12.51 4.30 -8.11
N ASP A 173 11.57 4.64 -7.23
CA ASP A 173 10.44 3.77 -6.91
C ASP A 173 9.51 3.58 -8.11
N TYR A 174 9.24 4.65 -8.86
CA TYR A 174 8.48 4.57 -10.11
C TYR A 174 9.14 3.64 -11.13
N LYS A 175 10.48 3.66 -11.24
CA LYS A 175 11.21 2.73 -12.10
C LYS A 175 10.97 1.28 -11.67
N LYS A 176 11.12 0.98 -10.38
CA LYS A 176 10.85 -0.37 -9.81
C LYS A 176 9.40 -0.80 -10.06
N MET A 177 8.43 0.07 -9.82
CA MET A 177 7.00 -0.20 -10.07
C MET A 177 6.74 -0.53 -11.55
N LYS A 178 7.40 0.18 -12.49
CA LYS A 178 7.28 -0.13 -13.93
C LYS A 178 7.89 -1.46 -14.32
N GLU A 179 9.01 -1.82 -13.70
CA GLU A 179 9.69 -3.11 -13.89
C GLU A 179 8.85 -4.26 -13.31
N PHE A 180 8.27 -4.05 -12.15
CA PHE A 180 7.35 -4.99 -11.50
C PHE A 180 6.02 -5.12 -12.25
N GLY A 181 5.55 -4.04 -12.87
CA GLY A 181 4.31 -3.99 -13.65
C GLY A 181 3.09 -3.46 -12.90
N ALA A 182 3.22 -3.12 -11.62
CA ALA A 182 2.14 -2.62 -10.78
C ALA A 182 2.60 -1.54 -9.80
N TYR A 183 1.62 -0.81 -9.23
CA TYR A 183 1.85 0.10 -8.11
C TYR A 183 2.02 -0.71 -6.82
N ILE A 184 3.18 -0.56 -6.17
CA ILE A 184 3.57 -1.33 -4.97
C ILE A 184 3.82 -0.45 -3.74
N PHE A 185 3.46 0.85 -3.80
CA PHE A 185 3.54 1.74 -2.65
C PHE A 185 2.25 1.66 -1.81
N TYR A 186 2.11 2.49 -0.78
CA TYR A 186 0.97 2.46 0.12
C TYR A 186 -0.37 2.71 -0.58
N ARG A 187 -1.38 1.94 -0.19
CA ARG A 187 -2.77 2.04 -0.65
C ARG A 187 -3.74 1.88 0.50
N VAL A 188 -4.87 2.58 0.41
CA VAL A 188 -5.97 2.55 1.38
C VAL A 188 -7.22 2.02 0.68
N GLY A 189 -7.95 1.12 1.33
CA GLY A 189 -9.25 0.66 0.89
C GLY A 189 -10.32 0.85 1.94
N ILE A 190 -11.43 1.54 1.57
CA ILE A 190 -12.59 1.79 2.44
C ILE A 190 -13.85 1.34 1.69
N ALA A 191 -14.66 0.49 2.31
CA ALA A 191 -15.92 0.01 1.72
C ALA A 191 -17.03 1.09 1.76
N PRO A 192 -18.14 0.88 1.01
CA PRO A 192 -19.28 1.81 0.99
C PRO A 192 -19.94 2.03 2.36
N ASP A 193 -19.90 1.02 3.24
CA ASP A 193 -20.42 1.07 4.61
C ASP A 193 -19.48 1.80 5.59
N GLY A 194 -18.28 2.20 5.11
CA GLY A 194 -17.28 2.93 5.87
C GLY A 194 -16.26 2.04 6.58
N VAL A 195 -16.28 0.73 6.38
CA VAL A 195 -15.25 -0.16 6.94
C VAL A 195 -13.92 0.11 6.25
N TRP A 196 -12.88 0.40 7.04
CA TRP A 196 -11.52 0.55 6.57
C TRP A 196 -10.85 -0.83 6.50
N HIS A 197 -10.62 -1.33 5.28
CA HIS A 197 -10.14 -2.69 5.08
C HIS A 197 -8.62 -2.83 5.12
N PHE A 198 -7.90 -1.86 4.56
CA PHE A 198 -6.44 -1.94 4.53
C PHE A 198 -5.75 -0.58 4.39
N PHE A 199 -4.52 -0.56 4.89
CA PHE A 199 -3.48 0.43 4.62
C PHE A 199 -2.15 -0.28 4.52
N VAL A 200 -1.76 -0.68 3.33
CA VAL A 200 -0.59 -1.55 3.08
C VAL A 200 0.24 -1.04 1.92
N ALA A 201 1.54 -1.39 1.92
CA ALA A 201 2.44 -1.32 0.78
C ALA A 201 2.80 -2.73 0.32
N GLY A 202 3.16 -2.87 -0.96
CA GLY A 202 3.45 -4.17 -1.58
C GLY A 202 2.23 -4.77 -2.27
N ASP A 203 2.41 -5.98 -2.80
CA ASP A 203 1.40 -6.74 -3.53
C ASP A 203 1.28 -8.13 -2.94
#